data_942216c7f9c2d32e678d8cb5150989e2
#
_entry.id   942216c7f9c2d32e678d8cb5150989e2
#
_cell.length_a   1.000
_cell.length_b   1.000
_cell.length_c   1.000
_cell.angle_alpha   90.00
_cell.angle_beta   90.00
_cell.angle_gamma   90.00
#
_symmetry.space_group_name_H-M   'P 1'
#
loop_
_entity.id
_entity.type
_entity.pdbx_description
1 polymer ?
#
loop_
_entity_poly.entity_id
_entity_poly.type
_entity_poly.pdbx_seq_one_letter_code
_entity_poly.pdbx_strand_id
1 'polypeptide(L)'
;PPEHRGIGLVFQNYALYPHLTVRQNILFPLENLKGKDKLSKAEMLEKAMDAARLVQIDELMERRPGELSGGQQQRVAIARALVKRPRVLLLDEPLSNLDARLRLQTREEIKRIQKETGITTIFVTHDQEEAMSISDMIVVMKDGMVQQIGRPQEVYDSPANLFVAKFLGT
;
A
#
# COMPACT_ATOMS: atom_id res chain seq x y z
N PRO A 1 -18.01 11.26 5.57
CA PRO A 1 -17.30 10.27 6.40
C PRO A 1 -16.12 9.65 5.65
N PRO A 2 -15.04 9.22 6.33
CA PRO A 2 -13.84 8.67 5.69
C PRO A 2 -14.12 7.45 4.81
N GLU A 3 -15.07 6.63 5.18
CA GLU A 3 -15.45 5.39 4.46
C GLU A 3 -16.00 5.64 3.05
N HIS A 4 -16.45 6.86 2.74
CA HIS A 4 -16.98 7.24 1.42
C HIS A 4 -15.96 7.96 0.53
N ARG A 5 -14.71 8.14 1.00
CA ARG A 5 -13.68 8.85 0.22
C ARG A 5 -13.06 8.01 -0.89
N GLY A 6 -13.32 6.71 -0.94
CA GLY A 6 -12.73 5.82 -1.93
C GLY A 6 -11.21 5.66 -1.76
N ILE A 7 -10.73 5.65 -0.51
CA ILE A 7 -9.32 5.53 -0.15
C ILE A 7 -9.10 4.17 0.50
N GLY A 8 -8.09 3.44 0.06
CA GLY A 8 -7.51 2.29 0.74
C GLY A 8 -6.25 2.73 1.50
N LEU A 9 -6.10 2.29 2.74
CA LEU A 9 -4.97 2.67 3.60
C LEU A 9 -4.26 1.42 4.11
N VAL A 10 -2.95 1.41 4.00
CA VAL A 10 -2.05 0.42 4.60
C VAL A 10 -1.13 1.16 5.57
N PHE A 11 -1.24 0.80 6.85
CA PHE A 11 -0.40 1.34 7.91
C PHE A 11 0.98 0.67 7.95
N GLN A 12 1.96 1.33 8.53
CA GLN A 12 3.32 0.84 8.74
C GLN A 12 3.38 -0.52 9.47
N ASN A 13 2.49 -0.77 10.43
CA ASN A 13 2.37 -2.03 11.16
C ASN A 13 1.35 -3.00 10.55
N TYR A 14 0.91 -2.74 9.30
CA TYR A 14 -0.10 -3.48 8.56
C TYR A 14 -1.51 -3.50 9.19
N ALA A 15 -1.64 -3.27 10.49
CA ALA A 15 -2.89 -3.24 11.26
C ALA A 15 -3.82 -4.44 10.95
N LEU A 16 -3.26 -5.65 10.82
CA LEU A 16 -4.03 -6.87 10.62
C LEU A 16 -4.71 -7.28 11.94
N TYR A 17 -5.87 -7.88 11.83
CA TYR A 17 -6.57 -8.49 12.96
C TYR A 17 -5.94 -9.85 13.27
N PRO A 18 -5.19 -10.02 14.38
CA PRO A 18 -4.37 -11.21 14.61
C PRO A 18 -5.19 -12.47 14.86
N HIS A 19 -6.41 -12.33 15.34
CA HIS A 19 -7.34 -13.42 15.63
C HIS A 19 -8.15 -13.88 14.41
N LEU A 20 -8.13 -13.12 13.31
CA LEU A 20 -8.80 -13.43 12.06
C LEU A 20 -7.83 -14.10 11.07
N THR A 21 -8.36 -15.00 10.23
CA THR A 21 -7.60 -15.54 9.10
C THR A 21 -7.33 -14.48 8.03
N VAL A 22 -6.47 -14.78 7.05
CA VAL A 22 -6.23 -13.94 5.87
C VAL A 22 -7.56 -13.64 5.16
N ARG A 23 -8.36 -14.67 4.91
CA ARG A 23 -9.70 -14.53 4.31
C ARG A 23 -10.57 -13.55 5.08
N GLN A 24 -10.67 -13.71 6.37
CA GLN A 24 -11.49 -12.85 7.24
C GLN A 24 -10.97 -11.41 7.28
N ASN A 25 -9.65 -11.21 7.30
CA ASN A 25 -9.05 -9.88 7.23
C ASN A 25 -9.44 -9.16 5.93
N ILE A 26 -9.42 -9.87 4.79
CA ILE A 26 -9.76 -9.29 3.48
C ILE A 26 -11.28 -9.07 3.35
N LEU A 27 -12.11 -9.95 3.90
CA LEU A 27 -13.57 -9.83 3.88
C LEU A 27 -14.09 -8.70 4.77
N PHE A 28 -13.41 -8.40 5.87
CA PHE A 28 -13.86 -7.46 6.89
C PHE A 28 -14.36 -6.11 6.35
N PRO A 29 -13.67 -5.44 5.40
CA PRO A 29 -14.17 -4.19 4.82
C PRO A 29 -15.47 -4.36 4.02
N LEU A 30 -15.72 -5.53 3.45
CA LEU A 30 -16.92 -5.83 2.65
C LEU A 30 -18.13 -6.14 3.54
N GLU A 31 -17.92 -6.80 4.68
CA GLU A 31 -18.98 -7.13 5.64
C GLU A 31 -19.65 -5.91 6.26
N ASN A 32 -18.93 -4.79 6.29
CA ASN A 32 -19.42 -3.51 6.82
C ASN A 32 -20.16 -2.65 5.78
N LEU A 33 -20.31 -3.11 4.54
CA LEU A 33 -21.07 -2.42 3.51
C LEU A 33 -22.57 -2.49 3.81
N LYS A 34 -23.26 -1.36 3.63
CA LYS A 34 -24.69 -1.20 3.94
C LYS A 34 -25.47 -0.67 2.74
N GLY A 35 -26.78 -0.86 2.76
CA GLY A 35 -27.67 -0.32 1.76
C GLY A 35 -27.42 -0.84 0.35
N LYS A 36 -27.23 0.06 -0.59
CA LYS A 36 -27.02 -0.27 -2.02
C LYS A 36 -25.72 -1.04 -2.29
N ASP A 37 -24.73 -0.87 -1.42
CA ASP A 37 -23.39 -1.46 -1.59
C ASP A 37 -23.26 -2.82 -0.90
N LYS A 38 -24.33 -3.29 -0.25
CA LYS A 38 -24.33 -4.59 0.43
C LYS A 38 -24.19 -5.72 -0.59
N LEU A 39 -23.19 -6.58 -0.37
CA LEU A 39 -22.87 -7.73 -1.21
C LEU A 39 -23.42 -9.02 -0.60
N SER A 40 -23.73 -10.00 -1.44
CA SER A 40 -23.97 -11.38 -1.04
C SER A 40 -22.66 -12.02 -0.54
N LYS A 41 -22.80 -13.12 0.21
CA LYS A 41 -21.62 -13.88 0.66
C LYS A 41 -20.75 -14.39 -0.51
N ALA A 42 -21.39 -14.81 -1.61
CA ALA A 42 -20.70 -15.29 -2.79
C ALA A 42 -19.88 -14.18 -3.46
N GLU A 43 -20.48 -12.99 -3.64
CA GLU A 43 -19.80 -11.82 -4.22
C GLU A 43 -18.64 -11.33 -3.34
N MET A 44 -18.81 -11.35 -2.01
CA MET A 44 -17.73 -11.00 -1.09
C MET A 44 -16.55 -11.98 -1.19
N LEU A 45 -16.82 -13.28 -1.26
CA LEU A 45 -15.78 -14.30 -1.40
C LEU A 45 -15.05 -14.20 -2.73
N GLU A 46 -15.75 -13.96 -3.83
CA GLU A 46 -15.16 -13.73 -5.15
C GLU A 46 -14.21 -12.53 -5.13
N LYS A 47 -14.67 -11.39 -4.63
CA LYS A 47 -13.85 -10.17 -4.50
C LYS A 47 -12.62 -10.38 -3.61
N ALA A 48 -12.79 -11.08 -2.50
CA ALA A 48 -11.68 -11.38 -1.60
C ALA A 48 -10.65 -12.31 -2.26
N MET A 49 -11.09 -13.30 -3.04
CA MET A 49 -10.21 -14.20 -3.78
C MET A 49 -9.47 -13.46 -4.90
N ASP A 50 -10.16 -12.58 -5.64
CA ASP A 50 -9.53 -11.74 -6.67
C ASP A 50 -8.45 -10.83 -6.08
N ALA A 51 -8.74 -10.19 -4.95
CA ALA A 51 -7.76 -9.38 -4.24
C ALA A 51 -6.56 -10.21 -3.76
N ALA A 52 -6.80 -11.42 -3.24
CA ALA A 52 -5.74 -12.33 -2.81
C ALA A 52 -4.85 -12.80 -3.96
N ARG A 53 -5.43 -13.14 -5.11
CA ARG A 53 -4.70 -13.53 -6.33
C ARG A 53 -3.86 -12.38 -6.86
N LEU A 54 -4.38 -11.16 -6.89
CA LEU A 54 -3.67 -9.97 -7.33
C LEU A 54 -2.34 -9.78 -6.57
N VAL A 55 -2.34 -10.05 -5.27
CA VAL A 55 -1.16 -9.95 -4.41
C VAL A 55 -0.49 -11.31 -4.13
N GLN A 56 -0.89 -12.38 -4.83
CA GLN A 56 -0.28 -13.72 -4.76
C GLN A 56 -0.25 -14.34 -3.35
N ILE A 57 -1.40 -14.32 -2.66
CA ILE A 57 -1.59 -14.93 -1.33
C ILE A 57 -2.84 -15.82 -1.25
N ASP A 58 -3.41 -16.18 -2.39
CA ASP A 58 -4.63 -17.00 -2.45
C ASP A 58 -4.49 -18.38 -1.80
N GLU A 59 -3.27 -18.93 -1.76
CA GLU A 59 -2.96 -20.17 -1.05
C GLU A 59 -2.90 -20.02 0.48
N LEU A 60 -2.87 -18.78 0.99
CA LEU A 60 -2.69 -18.47 2.42
C LEU A 60 -3.99 -18.08 3.13
N MET A 61 -5.13 -18.20 2.47
CA MET A 61 -6.43 -17.66 2.92
C MET A 61 -6.87 -18.18 4.30
N GLU A 62 -6.48 -19.40 4.67
CA GLU A 62 -6.85 -20.01 5.95
C GLU A 62 -5.84 -19.76 7.07
N ARG A 63 -4.68 -19.18 6.77
CA ARG A 63 -3.67 -18.84 7.78
C ARG A 63 -4.04 -17.59 8.57
N ARG A 64 -3.46 -17.46 9.76
CA ARG A 64 -3.54 -16.26 10.59
C ARG A 64 -2.29 -15.40 10.41
N PRO A 65 -2.36 -14.08 10.69
CA PRO A 65 -1.22 -13.17 10.56
C PRO A 65 0.06 -13.67 11.24
N GLY A 66 -0.02 -14.27 12.42
CA GLY A 66 1.14 -14.79 13.15
C GLY A 66 1.85 -15.97 12.47
N GLU A 67 1.24 -16.58 11.45
CA GLU A 67 1.79 -17.69 10.67
C GLU A 67 2.43 -17.22 9.35
N LEU A 68 2.48 -15.90 9.14
CA LEU A 68 2.93 -15.26 7.91
C LEU A 68 4.25 -14.51 8.12
N SER A 69 5.09 -14.49 7.08
CA SER A 69 6.23 -13.56 7.02
C SER A 69 5.77 -12.10 6.94
N GLY A 70 6.66 -11.15 7.27
CA GLY A 70 6.35 -9.71 7.17
C GLY A 70 5.84 -9.29 5.79
N GLY A 71 6.48 -9.77 4.71
CA GLY A 71 6.04 -9.49 3.35
C GLY A 71 4.67 -10.11 3.02
N GLN A 72 4.35 -11.30 3.55
CA GLN A 72 3.03 -11.90 3.39
C GLN A 72 1.97 -11.10 4.16
N GLN A 73 2.27 -10.66 5.39
CA GLN A 73 1.37 -9.79 6.16
C GLN A 73 1.07 -8.48 5.43
N GLN A 74 2.08 -7.88 4.83
CA GLN A 74 1.93 -6.68 4.03
C GLN A 74 1.01 -6.91 2.82
N ARG A 75 1.20 -8.01 2.09
CA ARG A 75 0.32 -8.38 0.96
C ARG A 75 -1.13 -8.55 1.42
N VAL A 76 -1.38 -9.14 2.58
CA VAL A 76 -2.73 -9.23 3.17
C VAL A 76 -3.30 -7.84 3.43
N ALA A 77 -2.51 -6.92 3.99
CA ALA A 77 -2.95 -5.54 4.24
C ALA A 77 -3.28 -4.79 2.93
N ILE A 78 -2.46 -4.98 1.89
CA ILE A 78 -2.72 -4.41 0.55
C ILE A 78 -4.00 -5.01 -0.04
N ALA A 79 -4.19 -6.33 -0.01
CA ALA A 79 -5.41 -6.99 -0.50
C ALA A 79 -6.66 -6.46 0.22
N ARG A 80 -6.60 -6.32 1.56
CA ARG A 80 -7.68 -5.74 2.37
C ARG A 80 -7.98 -4.30 1.97
N ALA A 81 -6.96 -3.50 1.67
CA ALA A 81 -7.16 -2.12 1.23
C ALA A 81 -7.78 -2.04 -0.18
N LEU A 82 -7.42 -2.97 -1.07
CA LEU A 82 -7.85 -2.99 -2.47
C LEU A 82 -9.21 -3.64 -2.70
N VAL A 83 -9.70 -4.50 -1.80
CA VAL A 83 -10.92 -5.31 -1.99
C VAL A 83 -12.16 -4.49 -2.28
N LYS A 84 -12.24 -3.26 -1.78
CA LYS A 84 -13.31 -2.30 -2.07
C LYS A 84 -13.10 -1.51 -3.36
N ARG A 85 -12.04 -1.78 -4.12
CA ARG A 85 -11.64 -1.05 -5.33
C ARG A 85 -11.57 0.47 -5.10
N PRO A 86 -10.69 0.94 -4.19
CA PRO A 86 -10.55 2.38 -3.91
C PRO A 86 -10.02 3.12 -5.13
N ARG A 87 -10.19 4.44 -5.16
CA ARG A 87 -9.59 5.32 -6.18
C ARG A 87 -8.15 5.64 -5.90
N VAL A 88 -7.78 5.67 -4.63
CA VAL A 88 -6.43 6.00 -4.15
C VAL A 88 -6.01 4.97 -3.12
N LEU A 89 -4.78 4.49 -3.23
CA LEU A 89 -4.12 3.64 -2.25
C LEU A 89 -3.06 4.48 -1.51
N LEU A 90 -3.18 4.55 -0.19
CA LEU A 90 -2.20 5.19 0.69
C LEU A 90 -1.35 4.11 1.36
N LEU A 91 -0.05 4.19 1.21
CA LEU A 91 0.92 3.29 1.83
C LEU A 91 1.81 4.12 2.77
N ASP A 92 1.66 3.91 4.07
CA ASP A 92 2.41 4.64 5.09
C ASP A 92 3.62 3.80 5.53
N GLU A 93 4.82 4.20 5.09
CA GLU A 93 6.10 3.52 5.31
C GLU A 93 6.04 1.99 5.13
N PRO A 94 5.54 1.49 4.00
CA PRO A 94 5.19 0.07 3.87
C PRO A 94 6.40 -0.86 3.86
N LEU A 95 7.61 -0.35 3.67
CA LEU A 95 8.83 -1.15 3.55
C LEU A 95 9.74 -1.07 4.79
N SER A 96 9.42 -0.22 5.77
CA SER A 96 10.28 0.08 6.93
C SER A 96 10.59 -1.12 7.82
N ASN A 97 9.66 -2.07 7.93
CA ASN A 97 9.76 -3.25 8.81
C ASN A 97 10.33 -4.50 8.09
N LEU A 98 10.88 -4.35 6.89
CA LEU A 98 11.37 -5.44 6.07
C LEU A 98 12.92 -5.43 5.98
N ASP A 99 13.52 -6.61 5.92
CA ASP A 99 14.93 -6.74 5.58
C ASP A 99 15.20 -6.29 4.13
N ALA A 100 16.47 -6.04 3.80
CA ALA A 100 16.87 -5.44 2.52
C ALA A 100 16.40 -6.25 1.30
N ARG A 101 16.48 -7.59 1.37
CA ARG A 101 16.04 -8.47 0.27
C ARG A 101 14.52 -8.41 0.09
N LEU A 102 13.79 -8.54 1.17
CA LEU A 102 12.33 -8.54 1.16
C LEU A 102 11.79 -7.15 0.77
N ARG A 103 12.50 -6.08 1.17
CA ARG A 103 12.18 -4.70 0.77
C ARG A 103 12.22 -4.52 -0.75
N LEU A 104 13.28 -5.01 -1.42
CA LEU A 104 13.38 -4.97 -2.88
C LEU A 104 12.25 -5.75 -3.55
N GLN A 105 11.98 -6.96 -3.10
CA GLN A 105 10.89 -7.79 -3.65
C GLN A 105 9.53 -7.12 -3.48
N THR A 106 9.26 -6.57 -2.31
CA THR A 106 7.98 -5.91 -2.01
C THR A 106 7.81 -4.61 -2.80
N ARG A 107 8.90 -3.86 -3.01
CA ARG A 107 8.90 -2.66 -3.86
C ARG A 107 8.45 -2.99 -5.29
N GLU A 108 9.04 -4.02 -5.90
CA GLU A 108 8.66 -4.48 -7.24
C GLU A 108 7.20 -4.97 -7.29
N GLU A 109 6.76 -5.64 -6.23
CA GLU A 109 5.38 -6.11 -6.10
C GLU A 109 4.38 -4.95 -6.05
N ILE A 110 4.64 -3.93 -5.24
CA ILE A 110 3.79 -2.72 -5.16
C ILE A 110 3.71 -2.04 -6.53
N LYS A 111 4.84 -1.93 -7.24
CA LYS A 111 4.90 -1.37 -8.59
C LYS A 111 4.10 -2.19 -9.60
N ARG A 112 4.17 -3.51 -9.51
CA ARG A 112 3.38 -4.43 -10.34
C ARG A 112 1.88 -4.23 -10.10
N ILE A 113 1.45 -4.25 -8.83
CA ILE A 113 0.06 -4.06 -8.43
C ILE A 113 -0.48 -2.72 -8.95
N GLN A 114 0.30 -1.64 -8.79
CA GLN A 114 -0.06 -0.32 -9.28
C GLN A 114 -0.26 -0.31 -10.80
N LYS A 115 0.65 -0.95 -11.55
CA LYS A 115 0.55 -1.03 -13.03
C LYS A 115 -0.64 -1.88 -13.48
N GLU A 116 -0.90 -3.01 -12.84
CA GLU A 116 -2.02 -3.90 -13.17
C GLU A 116 -3.39 -3.29 -12.86
N THR A 117 -3.46 -2.52 -11.78
CA THR A 117 -4.73 -1.91 -11.34
C THR A 117 -4.95 -0.51 -11.88
N GLY A 118 -3.89 0.19 -12.30
CA GLY A 118 -3.94 1.61 -12.65
C GLY A 118 -4.28 2.54 -11.50
N ILE A 119 -4.25 2.05 -10.24
CA ILE A 119 -4.66 2.81 -9.07
C ILE A 119 -3.66 3.94 -8.77
N THR A 120 -4.16 5.12 -8.48
CA THR A 120 -3.32 6.20 -7.94
C THR A 120 -2.81 5.79 -6.57
N THR A 121 -1.49 5.74 -6.40
CA THR A 121 -0.86 5.31 -5.15
C THR A 121 -0.04 6.46 -4.57
N ILE A 122 -0.26 6.74 -3.29
CA ILE A 122 0.57 7.66 -2.51
C ILE A 122 1.42 6.79 -1.57
N PHE A 123 2.72 6.88 -1.74
CA PHE A 123 3.71 6.11 -1.00
C PHE A 123 4.49 7.05 -0.09
N VAL A 124 4.32 6.91 1.23
CA VAL A 124 5.06 7.70 2.22
C VAL A 124 6.31 6.92 2.64
N THR A 125 7.46 7.54 2.56
CA THR A 125 8.74 6.97 2.99
C THR A 125 9.70 8.07 3.43
N HIS A 126 10.63 7.72 4.30
CA HIS A 126 11.79 8.52 4.64
C HIS A 126 13.07 8.03 3.91
N ASP A 127 12.97 6.96 3.12
CA ASP A 127 14.07 6.41 2.35
C ASP A 127 14.08 7.01 0.94
N GLN A 128 15.17 7.67 0.61
CA GLN A 128 15.34 8.38 -0.66
C GLN A 128 15.40 7.42 -1.85
N GLU A 129 16.09 6.29 -1.67
CA GLU A 129 16.23 5.28 -2.72
C GLU A 129 14.86 4.68 -3.07
N GLU A 130 14.04 4.42 -2.06
CA GLU A 130 12.66 3.98 -2.27
C GLU A 130 11.89 5.03 -3.08
N ALA A 131 11.87 6.29 -2.63
CA ALA A 131 11.17 7.37 -3.30
C ALA A 131 11.61 7.53 -4.76
N MET A 132 12.93 7.58 -5.00
CA MET A 132 13.50 7.77 -6.34
C MET A 132 13.19 6.60 -7.30
N SER A 133 13.11 5.37 -6.79
CA SER A 133 12.98 4.17 -7.62
C SER A 133 11.54 3.75 -7.93
N ILE A 134 10.58 4.07 -7.06
CA ILE A 134 9.19 3.62 -7.21
C ILE A 134 8.27 4.68 -7.80
N SER A 135 8.57 5.96 -7.60
CA SER A 135 7.62 7.05 -7.84
C SER A 135 7.68 7.61 -9.25
N ASP A 136 6.54 8.01 -9.79
CA ASP A 136 6.45 8.85 -11.01
C ASP A 136 6.64 10.33 -10.66
N MET A 137 6.19 10.72 -9.46
CA MET A 137 6.31 12.08 -8.91
C MET A 137 6.71 12.00 -7.44
N ILE A 138 7.59 12.91 -7.01
CA ILE A 138 8.02 13.05 -5.62
C ILE A 138 7.49 14.36 -5.05
N VAL A 139 7.00 14.31 -3.82
CA VAL A 139 6.68 15.47 -3.00
C VAL A 139 7.63 15.48 -1.80
N VAL A 140 8.60 16.39 -1.79
CA VAL A 140 9.51 16.58 -0.65
C VAL A 140 8.85 17.50 0.36
N MET A 141 8.77 17.04 1.61
CA MET A 141 8.15 17.80 2.70
C MET A 141 9.13 18.02 3.85
N LYS A 142 9.01 19.18 4.52
CA LYS A 142 9.72 19.52 5.75
C LYS A 142 8.79 20.31 6.66
N ASP A 143 8.71 19.93 7.91
CA ASP A 143 7.93 20.64 8.95
C ASP A 143 6.47 20.92 8.52
N GLY A 144 5.84 19.94 7.85
CA GLY A 144 4.47 20.05 7.33
C GLY A 144 4.33 20.90 6.05
N MET A 145 5.42 21.45 5.52
CA MET A 145 5.44 22.30 4.32
C MET A 145 6.03 21.56 3.13
N VAL A 146 5.38 21.68 1.96
CA VAL A 146 5.92 21.18 0.70
C VAL A 146 7.12 22.04 0.29
N GLN A 147 8.26 21.40 0.05
CA GLN A 147 9.49 22.02 -0.39
C GLN A 147 9.67 21.98 -1.90
N GLN A 148 9.33 20.86 -2.51
CA GLN A 148 9.40 20.66 -3.96
C GLN A 148 8.48 19.53 -4.40
N ILE A 149 7.95 19.65 -5.61
CA ILE A 149 7.21 18.61 -6.32
C ILE A 149 7.83 18.48 -7.72
N GLY A 150 8.10 17.26 -8.15
CA GLY A 150 8.64 17.01 -9.49
C GLY A 150 8.87 15.53 -9.74
N ARG A 151 9.30 15.19 -10.95
CA ARG A 151 9.79 13.85 -11.26
C ARG A 151 11.06 13.56 -10.49
N PRO A 152 11.35 12.29 -10.14
CA PRO A 152 12.54 11.94 -9.37
C PRO A 152 13.82 12.58 -9.91
N GLN A 153 14.08 12.45 -11.20
CA GLN A 153 15.28 13.02 -11.84
C GLN A 153 15.32 14.55 -11.77
N GLU A 154 14.19 15.21 -11.99
CA GLU A 154 14.09 16.68 -11.93
C GLU A 154 14.40 17.22 -10.52
N VAL A 155 13.86 16.57 -9.50
CA VAL A 155 14.06 16.96 -8.10
C VAL A 155 15.51 16.73 -7.67
N TYR A 156 16.15 15.65 -8.19
CA TYR A 156 17.55 15.35 -7.93
C TYR A 156 18.49 16.34 -8.63
N ASP A 157 18.29 16.61 -9.93
CA ASP A 157 19.19 17.43 -10.75
C ASP A 157 19.04 18.94 -10.46
N SER A 158 17.85 19.35 -10.05
CA SER A 158 17.50 20.77 -9.83
C SER A 158 16.76 20.97 -8.50
N PRO A 159 17.42 20.75 -7.35
CA PRO A 159 16.80 20.93 -6.05
C PRO A 159 16.43 22.38 -5.80
N ALA A 160 15.19 22.63 -5.34
CA ALA A 160 14.66 23.97 -5.11
C ALA A 160 15.34 24.72 -3.96
N ASN A 161 15.95 24.01 -3.03
CA ASN A 161 16.66 24.60 -1.89
C ASN A 161 17.69 23.62 -1.30
N LEU A 162 18.50 24.12 -0.37
CA LEU A 162 19.57 23.36 0.27
C LEU A 162 19.05 22.14 1.05
N PHE A 163 17.84 22.22 1.61
CA PHE A 163 17.24 21.08 2.31
C PHE A 163 16.98 19.92 1.33
N VAL A 164 16.35 20.20 0.20
CA VAL A 164 16.07 19.18 -0.84
C VAL A 164 17.38 18.60 -1.36
N ALA A 165 18.38 19.45 -1.65
CA ALA A 165 19.69 19.00 -2.12
C ALA A 165 20.38 18.05 -1.13
N LYS A 166 20.38 18.38 0.16
CA LYS A 166 20.96 17.55 1.21
C LYS A 166 20.13 16.28 1.47
N PHE A 167 18.82 16.37 1.34
CA PHE A 167 17.95 15.24 1.60
C PHE A 167 18.04 14.15 0.52
N LEU A 168 18.31 14.52 -0.73
CA LEU A 168 18.40 13.58 -1.87
C LEU A 168 19.83 13.27 -2.31
N GLY A 169 20.81 14.06 -1.90
CA GLY A 169 22.18 14.03 -2.44
C GLY A 169 23.23 13.43 -1.51
N THR A 170 22.86 12.69 -0.46
CA THR A 170 23.81 12.02 0.48
C THR A 170 23.97 10.55 0.18
#